data_d54a96f04c734529226b548b31227b43
#
_entry.id   d54a96f04c734529226b548b31227b43
#
_cell.length_a   1.000
_cell.length_b   1.000
_cell.length_c   1.000
_cell.angle_alpha   90.00
_cell.angle_beta   90.00
_cell.angle_gamma   90.00
#
_symmetry.space_group_name_H-M   'P 1'
#
loop_
_entity.id
_entity.type
_entity.pdbx_description
1 polymer ?
#
loop_
_entity_poly.entity_id
_entity_poly.type
_entity_poly.pdbx_seq_one_letter_code
_entity_poly.pdbx_strand_id
1 'polypeptide(L)'
;MKVCIAGGGRVGRYLAQSLLTNHHSVVIIEPIEAQCRMLADSLDIPVICGDSISVDTLRTADVGSCNAFVAVTGSDEDNLVACQIAKREFGVDRTVARASNPKNRELLHTFCLLYTSDAADD
;
A
#
# COMPACT_ATOMS: atom_id res chain seq x y z
N MET A 1 10.65 5.10 -10.01
CA MET A 1 9.59 4.08 -9.93
C MET A 1 8.33 4.73 -9.36
N LYS A 2 7.18 4.24 -9.75
CA LYS A 2 5.90 4.73 -9.22
C LYS A 2 5.33 3.68 -8.27
N VAL A 3 5.02 4.10 -7.04
CA VAL A 3 4.59 3.19 -5.98
C VAL A 3 3.24 3.65 -5.44
N CYS A 4 2.30 2.71 -5.34
CA CYS A 4 1.03 2.95 -4.65
C CYS A 4 1.12 2.34 -3.25
N ILE A 5 0.80 3.14 -2.25
CA ILE A 5 0.78 2.70 -0.86
C ILE A 5 -0.67 2.67 -0.38
N ALA A 6 -1.14 1.52 0.07
CA ALA A 6 -2.45 1.38 0.70
C ALA A 6 -2.27 1.46 2.20
N GLY A 7 -2.79 2.52 2.79
CA GLY A 7 -2.64 2.80 4.21
C GLY A 7 -1.84 4.07 4.44
N GLY A 8 -2.50 5.09 4.97
CA GLY A 8 -1.90 6.40 5.23
C GLY A 8 -1.58 6.66 6.68
N GLY A 9 -1.46 5.60 7.48
CA GLY A 9 -1.07 5.72 8.87
C GLY A 9 0.43 5.95 9.01
N ARG A 10 0.95 5.64 10.19
CA ARG A 10 2.36 5.93 10.51
C ARG A 10 3.34 5.27 9.54
N VAL A 11 3.13 3.98 9.26
CA VAL A 11 4.04 3.21 8.41
C VAL A 11 3.97 3.70 6.97
N GLY A 12 2.75 3.85 6.43
CA GLY A 12 2.57 4.32 5.06
C GLY A 12 3.13 5.71 4.84
N ARG A 13 2.92 6.59 5.80
CA ARG A 13 3.45 7.96 5.73
C ARG A 13 4.96 7.98 5.74
N TYR A 14 5.57 7.21 6.62
CA TYR A 14 7.02 7.12 6.69
C TYR A 14 7.60 6.57 5.39
N LEU A 15 6.99 5.51 4.88
CA LEU A 15 7.42 4.90 3.63
C LEU A 15 7.29 5.89 2.46
N ALA A 16 6.19 6.64 2.42
CA ALA A 16 5.99 7.64 1.38
C ALA A 16 7.09 8.70 1.40
N GLN A 17 7.41 9.20 2.59
CA GLN A 17 8.49 10.19 2.75
C GLN A 17 9.83 9.64 2.29
N SER A 18 10.12 8.42 2.64
CA SER A 18 11.37 7.76 2.27
C SER A 18 11.48 7.59 0.74
N LEU A 19 10.39 7.16 0.12
CA LEU A 19 10.36 6.99 -1.33
C LEU A 19 10.50 8.32 -2.06
N LEU A 20 9.84 9.36 -1.58
CA LEU A 20 9.93 10.69 -2.18
C LEU A 20 11.34 11.24 -2.08
N THR A 21 12.01 11.03 -0.95
CA THR A 21 13.40 11.45 -0.76
C THR A 21 14.32 10.79 -1.79
N ASN A 22 13.99 9.57 -2.18
CA ASN A 22 14.76 8.82 -3.18
C ASN A 22 14.23 9.02 -4.60
N HIS A 23 13.45 10.07 -4.82
CA HIS A 23 12.98 10.50 -6.14
C HIS A 23 12.00 9.53 -6.82
N HIS A 24 11.27 8.74 -6.04
CA HIS A 24 10.17 7.92 -6.55
C HIS A 24 8.86 8.69 -6.52
N SER A 25 7.94 8.33 -7.40
CA SER A 25 6.59 8.86 -7.38
C SER A 25 5.72 8.00 -6.47
N VAL A 26 4.83 8.66 -5.71
CA VAL A 26 4.01 7.96 -4.72
C VAL A 26 2.57 8.42 -4.82
N VAL A 27 1.64 7.48 -4.70
CA VAL A 27 0.22 7.76 -4.46
C VAL A 27 -0.19 6.96 -3.23
N ILE A 28 -1.00 7.57 -2.36
CA ILE A 28 -1.49 6.90 -1.15
C ILE A 28 -3.00 6.72 -1.25
N ILE A 29 -3.47 5.54 -0.85
CA ILE A 29 -4.90 5.25 -0.68
C ILE A 29 -5.17 5.18 0.82
N GLU A 30 -6.15 5.94 1.28
CA GLU A 30 -6.47 6.04 2.70
C GLU A 30 -7.98 6.21 2.88
N PRO A 31 -8.65 5.39 3.71
CA PRO A 31 -10.11 5.50 3.84
C PRO A 31 -10.57 6.64 4.74
N ILE A 32 -9.75 7.09 5.68
CA ILE A 32 -10.16 8.10 6.65
C ILE A 32 -9.93 9.49 6.09
N GLU A 33 -11.00 10.25 5.90
CA GLU A 33 -10.95 11.56 5.25
C GLU A 33 -10.02 12.54 5.95
N ALA A 34 -10.04 12.59 7.27
CA ALA A 34 -9.16 13.48 8.03
C ALA A 34 -7.69 13.15 7.80
N GLN A 35 -7.36 11.87 7.70
CA GLN A 35 -6.01 11.43 7.38
C GLN A 35 -5.63 11.81 5.95
N CYS A 36 -6.56 11.70 5.02
CA CYS A 36 -6.31 12.09 3.63
C CYS A 36 -5.93 13.56 3.53
N ARG A 37 -6.64 14.41 4.24
CA ARG A 37 -6.35 15.85 4.24
C ARG A 37 -4.97 16.14 4.83
N MET A 38 -4.65 15.49 5.94
CA MET A 38 -3.35 15.67 6.58
C MET A 38 -2.21 15.24 5.68
N LEU A 39 -2.37 14.11 5.00
CA LEU A 39 -1.34 13.61 4.09
C LEU A 39 -1.17 14.51 2.88
N ALA A 40 -2.25 14.97 2.31
CA ALA A 40 -2.20 15.86 1.15
C ALA A 40 -1.50 17.17 1.49
N ASP A 41 -1.75 17.70 2.69
CA ASP A 41 -1.11 18.95 3.14
C ASP A 41 0.38 18.74 3.43
N SER A 42 0.76 17.58 3.93
CA SER A 42 2.13 17.35 4.39
C SER A 42 3.07 16.87 3.30
N LEU A 43 2.58 16.09 2.33
CA LEU A 43 3.44 15.36 1.41
C LEU A 43 3.41 15.83 -0.02
N ASP A 44 2.45 16.65 -0.40
CA ASP A 44 2.31 17.13 -1.77
C ASP A 44 2.31 15.99 -2.79
N ILE A 45 1.51 14.98 -2.52
CA ILE A 45 1.33 13.82 -3.40
C ILE A 45 -0.15 13.54 -3.59
N PRO A 46 -0.53 12.80 -4.64
CA PRO A 46 -1.91 12.37 -4.77
C PRO A 46 -2.31 11.47 -3.60
N VAL A 47 -3.42 11.79 -2.98
CA VAL A 47 -4.01 10.98 -1.92
C VAL A 47 -5.43 10.65 -2.34
N ILE A 48 -5.71 9.37 -2.48
CA ILE A 48 -7.05 8.90 -2.88
C ILE A 48 -7.79 8.45 -1.63
N CYS A 49 -8.89 9.11 -1.34
CA CYS A 49 -9.71 8.76 -0.18
C CYS A 49 -10.66 7.63 -0.57
N GLY A 50 -10.40 6.45 -0.03
CA GLY A 50 -11.20 5.29 -0.35
C GLY A 50 -10.63 4.03 0.25
N ASP A 51 -11.33 2.93 0.03
CA ASP A 51 -10.98 1.64 0.57
C ASP A 51 -10.04 0.91 -0.38
N SER A 52 -8.92 0.43 0.13
CA SER A 52 -7.90 -0.25 -0.68
C SER A 52 -8.33 -1.62 -1.20
N ILE A 53 -9.45 -2.15 -0.72
CA ILE A 53 -10.01 -3.40 -1.24
C ILE A 53 -11.12 -3.15 -2.26
N SER A 54 -11.30 -1.92 -2.68
CA SER A 54 -12.28 -1.55 -3.72
C SER A 54 -11.57 -1.40 -5.06
N VAL A 55 -12.02 -2.14 -6.05
CA VAL A 55 -11.48 -2.06 -7.41
C VAL A 55 -11.59 -0.63 -7.96
N ASP A 56 -12.72 0.04 -7.69
CA ASP A 56 -12.93 1.41 -8.15
C ASP A 56 -11.93 2.37 -7.54
N THR A 57 -11.62 2.23 -6.26
CA THR A 57 -10.61 3.03 -5.58
C THR A 57 -9.24 2.83 -6.22
N LEU A 58 -8.88 1.58 -6.46
CA LEU A 58 -7.59 1.25 -7.05
C LEU A 58 -7.49 1.79 -8.49
N ARG A 59 -8.60 1.77 -9.21
CA ARG A 59 -8.64 2.34 -10.55
C ARG A 59 -8.46 3.86 -10.51
N THR A 60 -9.12 4.54 -9.57
CA THR A 60 -8.96 5.99 -9.39
C THR A 60 -7.53 6.35 -9.04
N ALA A 61 -6.84 5.52 -8.27
CA ALA A 61 -5.44 5.73 -7.92
C ALA A 61 -4.48 5.38 -9.06
N ASP A 62 -5.01 4.88 -10.18
CA ASP A 62 -4.21 4.47 -11.33
C ASP A 62 -3.16 3.41 -10.97
N VAL A 63 -3.59 2.43 -10.20
CA VAL A 63 -2.71 1.37 -9.71
C VAL A 63 -2.07 0.60 -10.86
N GLY A 64 -2.78 0.49 -11.98
CA GLY A 64 -2.25 -0.21 -13.16
C GLY A 64 -0.99 0.42 -13.74
N SER A 65 -0.73 1.69 -13.47
CA SER A 65 0.49 2.36 -13.94
C SER A 65 1.63 2.28 -12.93
N CYS A 66 1.39 1.69 -11.76
CA CYS A 66 2.41 1.61 -10.71
C CYS A 66 3.35 0.44 -10.93
N ASN A 67 4.60 0.63 -10.54
CA ASN A 67 5.60 -0.43 -10.58
C ASN A 67 5.49 -1.35 -9.37
N ALA A 68 4.98 -0.82 -8.26
CA ALA A 68 4.85 -1.58 -7.03
C ALA A 68 3.60 -1.14 -6.27
N PHE A 69 3.02 -2.06 -5.54
CA PHE A 69 1.87 -1.82 -4.67
C PHE A 69 2.22 -2.34 -3.27
N VAL A 70 2.13 -1.47 -2.27
CA VAL A 70 2.52 -1.79 -0.90
C VAL A 70 1.33 -1.58 0.01
N ALA A 71 0.82 -2.65 0.62
CA ALA A 71 -0.32 -2.60 1.52
C ALA A 71 0.15 -2.68 2.97
N VAL A 72 -0.03 -1.57 3.71
CA VAL A 72 0.45 -1.42 5.09
C VAL A 72 -0.64 -0.89 6.00
N THR A 73 -1.88 -1.30 5.75
CA THR A 73 -2.99 -0.95 6.65
C THR A 73 -2.88 -1.73 7.95
N GLY A 74 -3.75 -1.42 8.92
CA GLY A 74 -3.80 -2.15 10.18
C GLY A 74 -4.42 -3.53 10.08
N SER A 75 -4.97 -3.90 8.94
CA SER A 75 -5.64 -5.20 8.73
C SER A 75 -4.83 -6.08 7.79
N ASP A 76 -4.32 -7.19 8.31
CA ASP A 76 -3.57 -8.16 7.51
C ASP A 76 -4.43 -8.71 6.37
N GLU A 77 -5.71 -8.97 6.65
CA GLU A 77 -6.64 -9.48 5.64
C GLU A 77 -6.82 -8.50 4.50
N ASP A 78 -7.01 -7.23 4.81
CA ASP A 78 -7.15 -6.19 3.79
C ASP A 78 -5.87 -6.04 2.98
N ASN A 79 -4.72 -6.15 3.63
CA ASN A 79 -3.44 -6.08 2.95
C ASN A 79 -3.30 -7.20 1.92
N LEU A 80 -3.69 -8.41 2.29
CA LEU A 80 -3.68 -9.54 1.37
C LEU A 80 -4.63 -9.31 0.19
N VAL A 81 -5.88 -8.93 0.48
CA VAL A 81 -6.89 -8.74 -0.55
C VAL A 81 -6.48 -7.62 -1.52
N ALA A 82 -6.01 -6.49 -0.98
CA ALA A 82 -5.59 -5.36 -1.80
C ALA A 82 -4.45 -5.76 -2.75
N CYS A 83 -3.47 -6.48 -2.24
CA CYS A 83 -2.35 -6.95 -3.06
C CYS A 83 -2.82 -7.91 -4.16
N GLN A 84 -3.77 -8.78 -3.85
CA GLN A 84 -4.30 -9.69 -4.86
C GLN A 84 -5.06 -8.96 -5.95
N ILE A 85 -5.84 -7.96 -5.59
CA ILE A 85 -6.55 -7.14 -6.58
C ILE A 85 -5.54 -6.40 -7.45
N ALA A 86 -4.53 -5.77 -6.84
CA ALA A 86 -3.52 -5.04 -7.58
C ALA A 86 -2.80 -5.94 -8.59
N LYS A 87 -2.50 -7.15 -8.18
CA LYS A 87 -1.79 -8.11 -9.02
C LYS A 87 -2.69 -8.66 -10.14
N ARG A 88 -3.88 -9.11 -9.79
CA ARG A 88 -4.76 -9.82 -10.73
C ARG A 88 -5.53 -8.90 -11.65
N GLU A 89 -6.05 -7.79 -11.12
CA GLU A 89 -6.89 -6.88 -11.90
C GLU A 89 -6.08 -5.78 -12.57
N PHE A 90 -4.95 -5.40 -12.00
CA PHE A 90 -4.17 -4.27 -12.50
C PHE A 90 -2.80 -4.65 -13.02
N GLY A 91 -2.41 -5.91 -12.89
CA GLY A 91 -1.16 -6.41 -13.45
C GLY A 91 0.10 -5.89 -12.79
N VAL A 92 0.02 -5.46 -11.53
CA VAL A 92 1.20 -4.97 -10.81
C VAL A 92 2.09 -6.16 -10.46
N ASP A 93 3.34 -6.12 -10.89
CA ASP A 93 4.27 -7.23 -10.68
C ASP A 93 4.75 -7.34 -9.25
N ARG A 94 5.03 -6.21 -8.61
CA ARG A 94 5.58 -6.18 -7.26
C ARG A 94 4.51 -5.77 -6.28
N THR A 95 4.06 -6.73 -5.48
CA THR A 95 3.09 -6.46 -4.42
C THR A 95 3.70 -6.89 -3.10
N VAL A 96 3.64 -6.00 -2.12
CA VAL A 96 4.17 -6.23 -0.79
C VAL A 96 3.06 -6.00 0.22
N ALA A 97 2.83 -6.95 1.09
CA ALA A 97 1.82 -6.85 2.13
C ALA A 97 2.45 -6.99 3.51
N ARG A 98 2.10 -6.05 4.38
CA ARG A 98 2.52 -6.13 5.78
C ARG A 98 1.67 -7.15 6.52
N ALA A 99 2.30 -8.01 7.30
CA ALA A 99 1.63 -8.93 8.21
C ALA A 99 2.05 -8.62 9.63
N SER A 100 1.11 -8.14 10.45
CA SER A 100 1.36 -7.87 11.86
C SER A 100 1.23 -9.14 12.71
N ASN A 101 0.35 -10.06 12.29
CA ASN A 101 0.14 -11.31 12.99
C ASN A 101 1.02 -12.40 12.39
N PRO A 102 1.91 -13.02 13.18
CA PRO A 102 2.79 -14.07 12.66
C PRO A 102 2.06 -15.23 11.98
N LYS A 103 0.81 -15.51 12.39
CA LYS A 103 0.03 -16.58 11.78
C LYS A 103 -0.31 -16.30 10.32
N ASN A 104 -0.32 -15.04 9.92
CA ASN A 104 -0.66 -14.66 8.56
C ASN A 104 0.52 -14.63 7.61
N ARG A 105 1.74 -14.79 8.12
CA ARG A 105 2.95 -14.69 7.29
C ARG A 105 3.00 -15.72 6.18
N GLU A 106 2.73 -16.97 6.51
CA GLU A 106 2.76 -18.04 5.51
C GLU A 106 1.71 -17.82 4.43
N LEU A 107 0.52 -17.40 4.84
CA LEU A 107 -0.57 -17.14 3.91
C LEU A 107 -0.18 -16.04 2.93
N LEU A 108 0.34 -14.93 3.45
CA LEU A 108 0.75 -13.80 2.62
C LEU A 108 1.95 -14.16 1.74
N HIS A 109 2.87 -14.96 2.26
CA HIS A 109 4.01 -15.40 1.50
C HIS A 109 3.61 -16.27 0.31
N THR A 110 2.53 -17.04 0.47
CA THR A 110 2.03 -17.89 -0.61
C THR A 110 1.34 -17.09 -1.70
N PHE A 111 0.58 -16.04 -1.33
CA PHE A 111 -0.28 -15.30 -2.27
C PHE A 111 0.27 -13.95 -2.70
N CYS A 112 1.16 -13.35 -1.94
CA CYS A 112 1.77 -12.06 -2.24
C CYS A 112 3.23 -12.10 -1.84
N LEU A 113 4.01 -11.16 -2.38
CA LEU A 113 5.33 -10.94 -1.85
C LEU A 113 5.17 -10.40 -0.43
N LEU A 114 5.66 -11.13 0.56
CA LEU A 114 5.45 -10.84 1.96
C LEU A 114 6.47 -9.85 2.49
N TYR A 115 5.99 -8.88 3.22
CA TYR A 115 6.81 -8.03 4.07
C TYR A 115 6.17 -7.99 5.47
N THR A 116 6.97 -8.18 6.52
CA THR A 116 6.49 -8.07 7.89
C THR A 116 7.19 -6.92 8.59
N SER A 117 6.58 -6.41 9.66
CA SER A 117 7.15 -5.31 10.43
C SER A 117 8.46 -5.72 11.13
N ASP A 118 8.71 -7.00 11.26
CA ASP A 118 9.93 -7.54 11.85
C ASP A 118 10.76 -8.29 10.81
N ALA A 119 10.65 -7.90 9.57
CA ALA A 119 11.36 -8.57 8.47
C ALA A 119 12.88 -8.52 8.65
N ALA A 120 13.36 -7.58 9.43
CA ALA A 120 14.78 -7.51 9.73
C ALA A 120 15.30 -8.75 10.45
N ASP A 121 14.42 -9.54 11.00
CA ASP A 121 14.79 -10.80 11.65
C ASP A 121 15.22 -11.88 10.67
N ASP A 122 14.89 -11.69 9.43
CA ASP A 122 15.19 -12.69 8.40
C ASP A 122 16.66 -12.69 7.94
#